data_a90b63ed0eedad4bf45eaddb7fcb57fc
#
_entry.id   a90b63ed0eedad4bf45eaddb7fcb57fc
#
_cell.length_a   1.000
_cell.length_b   1.000
_cell.length_c   1.000
_cell.angle_alpha   90.00
_cell.angle_beta   90.00
_cell.angle_gamma   90.00
#
_symmetry.space_group_name_H-M   'P 1'
#
loop_
_entity.id
_entity.type
_entity.pdbx_description
1 polymer ?
#
loop_
_entity_poly.entity_id
_entity_poly.type
_entity_poly.pdbx_seq_one_letter_code
_entity_poly.pdbx_strand_id
1 'polypeptide(L)'
;MSPCIVGWAHTPFGKLDAPDVEALIDQVAGTAIADAGIEPEQIDGVFVGLFNNGFSRQDFPSSLAMQGIEALRFKPATRYENACASGSAAIHGARDFLAAGRGRFALVLGAEKMTATPGPQVGDNLLGASYRREEGDIPAGFAGVFGRIAERYFQRYGDQADALAAIAAKNHKNGVDNPYAQMRKDLGYEFCRTVSERNPYVAPPLKRTDCSLVSDGAAALILTDGDTAAGMAKAVRFRAAAHVNDFLPLSRRDPTRFDGAARAWDQAFTEAGVTLQDLSFAEVHDCFTIAELLAYEAMGLAEPGQGARAVLDGTTGPGGRLPINRSGGLKAKGHPVGATGVSMHVIAAMQLMGEAGAMQLPRADLAGVFNMGGAGVANYVSILDRLPR
;
A
#
# COMPACT_ATOMS: atom_id res chain seq x y z
N MET A 1 -6.00 -20.16 15.00
CA MET A 1 -5.21 -20.29 13.73
C MET A 1 -5.13 -18.95 13.03
N SER A 2 -4.09 -18.73 12.21
CA SER A 2 -3.88 -17.43 11.53
C SER A 2 -5.00 -17.13 10.53
N PRO A 3 -5.55 -15.91 10.49
CA PRO A 3 -6.54 -15.51 9.50
C PRO A 3 -5.98 -15.63 8.07
N CYS A 4 -6.89 -15.87 7.11
CA CYS A 4 -6.57 -16.04 5.70
C CYS A 4 -7.41 -15.09 4.83
N ILE A 5 -6.83 -14.63 3.72
CA ILE A 5 -7.53 -13.97 2.63
C ILE A 5 -8.11 -15.05 1.73
N VAL A 6 -9.41 -14.99 1.45
CA VAL A 6 -10.14 -16.02 0.68
C VAL A 6 -10.90 -15.47 -0.53
N GLY A 7 -10.95 -14.17 -0.68
CA GLY A 7 -11.55 -13.48 -1.83
C GLY A 7 -11.10 -12.03 -1.89
N TRP A 8 -11.16 -11.44 -3.09
CA TRP A 8 -10.75 -10.06 -3.32
C TRP A 8 -11.43 -9.40 -4.52
N ALA A 9 -11.38 -8.08 -4.51
CA ALA A 9 -11.74 -7.26 -5.65
C ALA A 9 -10.88 -5.99 -5.70
N HIS A 10 -10.75 -5.40 -6.88
CA HIS A 10 -9.94 -4.21 -7.11
C HIS A 10 -10.51 -3.41 -8.30
N THR A 11 -10.74 -2.10 -8.14
CA THR A 11 -11.02 -1.21 -9.27
C THR A 11 -9.73 -0.86 -9.99
N PRO A 12 -9.71 -0.50 -11.27
CA PRO A 12 -8.61 0.31 -11.80
C PRO A 12 -8.40 1.54 -10.91
N PHE A 13 -7.15 1.95 -10.69
CA PHE A 13 -6.87 3.21 -10.04
C PHE A 13 -6.75 4.33 -11.08
N GLY A 14 -7.11 5.56 -10.71
CA GLY A 14 -7.01 6.67 -11.64
C GLY A 14 -7.99 7.80 -11.35
N LYS A 15 -8.24 8.63 -12.34
CA LYS A 15 -9.37 9.56 -12.33
C LYS A 15 -10.60 8.80 -12.80
N LEU A 16 -11.45 8.43 -11.85
CA LEU A 16 -12.62 7.59 -12.09
C LEU A 16 -13.90 8.41 -12.16
N ASP A 17 -14.85 7.95 -12.98
CA ASP A 17 -16.17 8.59 -13.12
C ASP A 17 -17.10 8.31 -11.93
N ALA A 18 -16.71 7.42 -10.99
CA ALA A 18 -17.45 7.21 -9.76
C ALA A 18 -17.67 8.55 -9.04
N PRO A 19 -18.91 8.92 -8.69
CA PRO A 19 -19.22 10.24 -8.15
C PRO A 19 -18.61 10.46 -6.75
N ASP A 20 -18.48 9.42 -5.96
CA ASP A 20 -18.09 9.48 -4.56
C ASP A 20 -17.44 8.16 -4.06
N VAL A 21 -17.15 8.11 -2.76
CA VAL A 21 -16.59 6.95 -2.08
C VAL A 21 -17.59 5.79 -2.00
N GLU A 22 -18.89 6.07 -1.85
CA GLU A 22 -19.93 5.04 -1.80
C GLU A 22 -19.93 4.21 -3.09
N ALA A 23 -19.97 4.89 -4.25
CA ALA A 23 -19.92 4.24 -5.55
C ALA A 23 -18.61 3.43 -5.78
N LEU A 24 -17.50 3.85 -5.19
CA LEU A 24 -16.25 3.08 -5.24
C LEU A 24 -16.33 1.82 -4.37
N ILE A 25 -16.91 1.91 -3.18
CA ILE A 25 -17.14 0.78 -2.28
C ILE A 25 -18.05 -0.26 -2.93
N ASP A 26 -19.14 0.17 -3.55
CA ASP A 26 -20.12 -0.70 -4.21
C ASP A 26 -19.50 -1.53 -5.34
N GLN A 27 -18.52 -0.97 -6.07
CA GLN A 27 -17.81 -1.68 -7.15
C GLN A 27 -17.03 -2.89 -6.68
N VAL A 28 -16.59 -2.91 -5.42
CA VAL A 28 -15.67 -3.95 -4.92
C VAL A 28 -16.29 -4.84 -3.85
N ALA A 29 -17.25 -4.35 -3.07
CA ALA A 29 -17.77 -5.11 -1.93
C ALA A 29 -18.46 -6.42 -2.36
N GLY A 30 -19.47 -6.34 -3.21
CA GLY A 30 -20.17 -7.52 -3.73
C GLY A 30 -19.27 -8.44 -4.55
N THR A 31 -18.35 -7.84 -5.34
CA THR A 31 -17.40 -8.60 -6.16
C THR A 31 -16.46 -9.45 -5.29
N ALA A 32 -15.95 -8.90 -4.18
CA ALA A 32 -15.07 -9.65 -3.26
C ALA A 32 -15.81 -10.80 -2.55
N ILE A 33 -17.07 -10.57 -2.15
CA ILE A 33 -17.93 -11.59 -1.55
C ILE A 33 -18.14 -12.75 -2.53
N ALA A 34 -18.51 -12.43 -3.78
CA ALA A 34 -18.70 -13.42 -4.83
C ALA A 34 -17.40 -14.18 -5.17
N ASP A 35 -16.26 -13.47 -5.21
CA ASP A 35 -14.94 -14.07 -5.46
C ASP A 35 -14.53 -15.06 -4.37
N ALA A 36 -14.96 -14.85 -3.12
CA ALA A 36 -14.79 -15.78 -2.01
C ALA A 36 -15.74 -17.00 -2.10
N GLY A 37 -16.76 -16.95 -2.96
CA GLY A 37 -17.76 -18.02 -3.08
C GLY A 37 -18.68 -18.13 -1.86
N ILE A 38 -18.99 -17.00 -1.22
CA ILE A 38 -19.89 -16.93 -0.06
C ILE A 38 -21.07 -15.99 -0.35
N GLU A 39 -22.13 -16.11 0.45
CA GLU A 39 -23.27 -15.21 0.38
C GLU A 39 -23.06 -14.00 1.29
N PRO A 40 -23.62 -12.81 0.95
CA PRO A 40 -23.47 -11.60 1.75
C PRO A 40 -23.92 -11.73 3.22
N GLU A 41 -24.90 -12.57 3.50
CA GLU A 41 -25.42 -12.86 4.84
C GLU A 41 -24.37 -13.50 5.75
N GLN A 42 -23.36 -14.18 5.17
CA GLN A 42 -22.30 -14.86 5.90
C GLN A 42 -21.22 -13.88 6.41
N ILE A 43 -21.22 -12.62 5.94
CA ILE A 43 -20.33 -11.59 6.48
C ILE A 43 -20.75 -11.23 7.91
N ASP A 44 -19.82 -11.27 8.86
CA ASP A 44 -20.07 -10.98 10.27
C ASP A 44 -19.59 -9.59 10.70
N GLY A 45 -18.73 -8.94 9.93
CA GLY A 45 -18.24 -7.59 10.22
C GLY A 45 -17.62 -6.90 9.02
N VAL A 46 -17.67 -5.56 9.01
CA VAL A 46 -17.18 -4.69 7.93
C VAL A 46 -16.11 -3.73 8.47
N PHE A 47 -14.96 -3.69 7.81
CA PHE A 47 -13.77 -2.96 8.24
C PHE A 47 -13.30 -2.06 7.09
N VAL A 48 -13.41 -0.73 7.26
CA VAL A 48 -13.19 0.22 6.18
C VAL A 48 -11.96 1.08 6.44
N GLY A 49 -10.96 1.00 5.57
CA GLY A 49 -9.82 1.90 5.52
C GLY A 49 -10.12 3.11 4.65
N LEU A 50 -10.16 4.29 5.24
CA LEU A 50 -10.35 5.57 4.55
C LEU A 50 -9.63 6.67 5.31
N PHE A 51 -8.83 7.47 4.61
CA PHE A 51 -8.20 8.65 5.18
C PHE A 51 -9.16 9.84 5.21
N ASN A 52 -9.81 10.16 4.12
CA ASN A 52 -10.66 11.31 3.85
C ASN A 52 -9.93 12.65 4.04
N ASN A 53 -9.83 13.15 5.26
CA ASN A 53 -9.23 14.45 5.63
C ASN A 53 -9.61 15.60 4.66
N GLY A 54 -10.88 15.67 4.26
CA GLY A 54 -11.42 16.72 3.39
C GLY A 54 -11.47 16.39 1.90
N PHE A 55 -11.15 15.17 1.47
CA PHE A 55 -11.35 14.73 0.08
C PHE A 55 -12.82 14.51 -0.25
N SER A 56 -13.61 14.02 0.69
CA SER A 56 -15.05 13.83 0.56
C SER A 56 -15.80 14.59 1.66
N ARG A 57 -16.96 15.19 1.30
CA ARG A 57 -17.86 15.79 2.28
C ARG A 57 -18.66 14.76 3.07
N GLN A 58 -18.99 13.61 2.43
CA GLN A 58 -19.61 12.48 3.10
C GLN A 58 -18.53 11.77 3.91
N ASP A 59 -18.72 11.70 5.19
CA ASP A 59 -17.95 10.86 6.11
C ASP A 59 -18.79 9.62 6.49
N PHE A 60 -18.40 8.87 7.54
CA PHE A 60 -19.07 7.66 8.01
C PHE A 60 -19.03 6.50 7.00
N PRO A 61 -17.86 6.23 6.37
CA PRO A 61 -17.73 5.29 5.26
C PRO A 61 -18.06 3.84 5.64
N SER A 62 -17.94 3.48 6.92
CA SER A 62 -18.28 2.13 7.39
C SER A 62 -19.74 1.77 7.17
N SER A 63 -20.65 2.78 7.18
CA SER A 63 -22.06 2.57 6.94
C SER A 63 -22.45 2.67 5.45
N LEU A 64 -21.59 3.24 4.61
CA LEU A 64 -21.84 3.32 3.16
C LEU A 64 -21.87 1.93 2.51
N ALA A 65 -21.04 1.00 2.98
CA ALA A 65 -21.00 -0.38 2.48
C ALA A 65 -22.34 -1.12 2.57
N MET A 66 -23.23 -0.67 3.46
CA MET A 66 -24.56 -1.28 3.65
C MET A 66 -25.59 -0.77 2.66
N GLN A 67 -25.33 0.33 1.97
CA GLN A 67 -26.27 0.92 1.01
C GLN A 67 -26.44 0.01 -0.22
N GLY A 68 -25.33 -0.53 -0.72
CA GLY A 68 -25.33 -1.41 -1.89
C GLY A 68 -25.66 -2.88 -1.57
N ILE A 69 -25.54 -3.31 -0.28
CA ILE A 69 -25.70 -4.71 0.12
C ILE A 69 -26.55 -4.79 1.40
N GLU A 70 -27.88 -4.96 1.25
CA GLU A 70 -28.83 -4.95 2.36
C GLU A 70 -28.52 -6.01 3.43
N ALA A 71 -27.97 -7.16 3.04
CA ALA A 71 -27.59 -8.22 3.95
C ALA A 71 -26.50 -7.83 4.99
N LEU A 72 -25.77 -6.73 4.75
CA LEU A 72 -24.81 -6.17 5.70
C LEU A 72 -25.49 -5.31 6.79
N ARG A 73 -26.78 -5.00 6.65
CA ARG A 73 -27.53 -4.26 7.65
C ARG A 73 -27.49 -4.98 8.99
N PHE A 74 -27.28 -4.21 10.07
CA PHE A 74 -27.13 -4.68 11.45
C PHE A 74 -25.82 -5.44 11.75
N LYS A 75 -24.91 -5.57 10.79
CA LYS A 75 -23.56 -6.09 11.07
C LYS A 75 -22.68 -4.98 11.68
N PRO A 76 -21.76 -5.31 12.59
CA PRO A 76 -20.78 -4.36 13.10
C PRO A 76 -19.93 -3.83 11.95
N ALA A 77 -19.78 -2.51 11.87
CA ALA A 77 -18.97 -1.85 10.86
C ALA A 77 -18.13 -0.73 11.47
N THR A 78 -16.85 -0.65 11.10
CA THR A 78 -15.91 0.31 11.69
C THR A 78 -14.97 0.89 10.64
N ARG A 79 -14.77 2.22 10.68
CA ARG A 79 -13.71 2.89 9.93
C ARG A 79 -12.39 2.81 10.71
N TYR A 80 -11.32 2.58 9.96
CA TYR A 80 -9.93 2.65 10.41
C TYR A 80 -9.20 3.77 9.67
N GLU A 81 -8.47 4.58 10.41
CA GLU A 81 -7.65 5.65 9.86
C GLU A 81 -6.23 5.56 10.45
N ASN A 82 -5.24 5.57 9.57
CA ASN A 82 -3.81 5.66 9.90
C ASN A 82 -3.06 6.23 8.68
N ALA A 83 -3.56 7.36 8.19
CA ALA A 83 -3.10 8.02 6.96
C ALA A 83 -3.05 7.04 5.76
N CYS A 84 -1.93 6.99 5.03
CA CYS A 84 -1.75 6.09 3.89
C CYS A 84 -1.79 4.59 4.25
N ALA A 85 -1.76 4.24 5.53
CA ALA A 85 -1.87 2.86 6.03
C ALA A 85 -3.28 2.49 6.52
N SER A 86 -4.30 3.33 6.29
CA SER A 86 -5.68 3.09 6.74
C SER A 86 -6.22 1.74 6.26
N GLY A 87 -5.90 1.32 5.03
CA GLY A 87 -6.29 0.00 4.51
C GLY A 87 -5.66 -1.16 5.28
N SER A 88 -4.37 -1.05 5.64
CA SER A 88 -3.69 -2.06 6.46
C SER A 88 -4.22 -2.06 7.90
N ALA A 89 -4.55 -0.90 8.46
CA ALA A 89 -5.19 -0.80 9.78
C ALA A 89 -6.55 -1.53 9.79
N ALA A 90 -7.36 -1.39 8.73
CA ALA A 90 -8.62 -2.11 8.59
C ALA A 90 -8.41 -3.64 8.50
N ILE A 91 -7.38 -4.10 7.79
CA ILE A 91 -6.98 -5.54 7.75
C ILE A 91 -6.63 -6.03 9.15
N HIS A 92 -5.83 -5.29 9.92
CA HIS A 92 -5.49 -5.66 11.29
C HIS A 92 -6.74 -5.74 12.18
N GLY A 93 -7.65 -4.75 12.12
CA GLY A 93 -8.91 -4.79 12.84
C GLY A 93 -9.78 -6.00 12.49
N ALA A 94 -9.85 -6.37 11.23
CA ALA A 94 -10.57 -7.56 10.78
C ALA A 94 -9.92 -8.87 11.30
N ARG A 95 -8.57 -8.95 11.27
CA ARG A 95 -7.83 -10.07 11.84
C ARG A 95 -8.07 -10.23 13.33
N ASP A 96 -8.04 -9.12 14.10
CA ASP A 96 -8.30 -9.13 15.54
C ASP A 96 -9.73 -9.56 15.85
N PHE A 97 -10.71 -9.11 15.05
CA PHE A 97 -12.11 -9.53 15.15
C PHE A 97 -12.27 -11.04 14.99
N LEU A 98 -11.64 -11.63 13.96
CA LEU A 98 -11.66 -13.07 13.69
C LEU A 98 -10.90 -13.84 14.79
N ALA A 99 -9.72 -13.39 15.19
CA ALA A 99 -8.92 -14.03 16.24
C ALA A 99 -9.63 -14.02 17.60
N ALA A 100 -10.45 -13.02 17.88
CA ALA A 100 -11.31 -12.96 19.07
C ALA A 100 -12.56 -13.84 18.97
N GLY A 101 -12.76 -14.58 17.89
CA GLY A 101 -13.92 -15.46 17.67
C GLY A 101 -15.26 -14.69 17.53
N ARG A 102 -15.22 -13.42 17.11
CA ARG A 102 -16.42 -12.58 17.03
C ARG A 102 -17.19 -12.74 15.72
N GLY A 103 -16.63 -13.45 14.76
CA GLY A 103 -17.25 -13.78 13.49
C GLY A 103 -16.41 -14.78 12.71
N ARG A 104 -16.96 -15.28 11.61
CA ARG A 104 -16.33 -16.26 10.71
C ARG A 104 -15.80 -15.61 9.45
N PHE A 105 -16.52 -14.62 8.90
CA PHE A 105 -16.11 -13.87 7.72
C PHE A 105 -16.11 -12.36 7.97
N ALA A 106 -15.03 -11.70 7.58
CA ALA A 106 -14.88 -10.26 7.67
C ALA A 106 -14.66 -9.66 6.27
N LEU A 107 -15.46 -8.64 5.93
CA LEU A 107 -15.27 -7.83 4.73
C LEU A 107 -14.36 -6.66 5.08
N VAL A 108 -13.22 -6.56 4.40
CA VAL A 108 -12.31 -5.41 4.50
C VAL A 108 -12.40 -4.60 3.22
N LEU A 109 -12.61 -3.31 3.37
CA LEU A 109 -12.71 -2.34 2.27
C LEU A 109 -11.63 -1.27 2.45
N GLY A 110 -11.03 -0.86 1.34
CA GLY A 110 -10.21 0.33 1.29
C GLY A 110 -10.64 1.19 0.12
N ALA A 111 -10.89 2.47 0.34
CA ALA A 111 -11.34 3.37 -0.72
C ALA A 111 -10.78 4.79 -0.50
N GLU A 112 -10.62 5.55 -1.60
CA GLU A 112 -10.39 6.99 -1.54
C GLU A 112 -10.84 7.64 -2.84
N LYS A 113 -11.46 8.84 -2.74
CA LYS A 113 -11.87 9.68 -3.87
C LYS A 113 -11.13 11.01 -3.80
N MET A 114 -10.03 11.14 -4.52
CA MET A 114 -9.10 12.28 -4.39
C MET A 114 -9.11 13.22 -5.59
N THR A 115 -9.38 12.71 -6.79
CA THR A 115 -9.18 13.46 -8.05
C THR A 115 -10.22 14.57 -8.29
N ALA A 116 -11.31 14.58 -7.52
CA ALA A 116 -12.28 15.68 -7.53
C ALA A 116 -11.80 16.92 -6.76
N THR A 117 -10.75 16.77 -5.93
CA THR A 117 -10.20 17.87 -5.11
C THR A 117 -9.22 18.71 -5.93
N PRO A 118 -9.28 20.05 -5.87
CA PRO A 118 -8.31 20.93 -6.54
C PRO A 118 -6.87 20.63 -6.06
N GLY A 119 -5.90 20.68 -6.97
CA GLY A 119 -4.51 20.28 -6.71
C GLY A 119 -3.86 20.90 -5.46
N PRO A 120 -3.94 22.21 -5.21
CA PRO A 120 -3.40 22.81 -3.97
C PRO A 120 -4.04 22.24 -2.70
N GLN A 121 -5.35 21.97 -2.71
CA GLN A 121 -6.06 21.39 -1.58
C GLN A 121 -5.68 19.92 -1.35
N VAL A 122 -5.35 19.16 -2.41
CA VAL A 122 -4.84 17.80 -2.26
C VAL A 122 -3.58 17.80 -1.39
N GLY A 123 -2.63 18.69 -1.67
CA GLY A 123 -1.39 18.83 -0.90
C GLY A 123 -1.65 19.17 0.57
N ASP A 124 -2.59 20.09 0.83
CA ASP A 124 -2.98 20.46 2.20
C ASP A 124 -3.70 19.34 2.93
N ASN A 125 -4.65 18.66 2.28
CA ASN A 125 -5.34 17.52 2.87
C ASN A 125 -4.33 16.42 3.28
N LEU A 126 -3.37 16.11 2.41
CA LEU A 126 -2.32 15.11 2.67
C LEU A 126 -1.37 15.52 3.82
N LEU A 127 -1.18 16.83 4.09
CA LEU A 127 -0.44 17.29 5.26
C LEU A 127 -1.10 16.92 6.59
N GLY A 128 -2.34 16.45 6.59
CA GLY A 128 -2.94 15.82 7.77
C GLY A 128 -2.21 14.55 8.23
N ALA A 129 -1.43 13.92 7.34
CA ALA A 129 -0.57 12.80 7.66
C ALA A 129 0.80 13.20 8.24
N SER A 130 1.03 14.48 8.49
CA SER A 130 2.22 15.08 9.08
C SER A 130 1.88 15.82 10.39
N TYR A 131 2.90 16.18 11.15
CA TYR A 131 2.70 17.02 12.34
C TYR A 131 2.56 18.50 11.95
N ARG A 132 1.31 18.93 11.73
CA ARG A 132 1.00 20.26 11.16
C ARG A 132 1.56 21.44 11.96
N ARG A 133 1.81 21.30 13.26
CA ARG A 133 2.42 22.37 14.08
C ARG A 133 3.85 22.73 13.65
N GLU A 134 4.59 21.76 13.07
CA GLU A 134 5.97 21.95 12.61
C GLU A 134 6.10 21.87 11.09
N GLU A 135 5.17 21.17 10.44
CA GLU A 135 5.28 20.78 9.03
C GLU A 135 4.17 21.38 8.15
N GLY A 136 3.21 22.13 8.76
CA GLY A 136 2.04 22.67 8.06
C GLY A 136 2.35 23.71 6.99
N ASP A 137 3.47 24.44 7.08
CA ASP A 137 3.88 25.48 6.16
C ASP A 137 4.97 25.02 5.17
N ILE A 138 5.21 23.71 5.07
CA ILE A 138 6.19 23.16 4.14
C ILE A 138 5.77 23.44 2.69
N PRO A 139 6.62 24.08 1.87
CA PRO A 139 6.37 24.25 0.45
C PRO A 139 6.11 22.91 -0.25
N ALA A 140 5.19 22.89 -1.22
CA ALA A 140 4.73 21.70 -1.93
C ALA A 140 3.98 20.67 -1.06
N GLY A 141 3.50 21.04 0.13
CA GLY A 141 2.69 20.22 0.99
C GLY A 141 3.38 18.90 1.39
N PHE A 142 2.66 17.80 1.38
CA PHE A 142 3.22 16.50 1.78
C PHE A 142 4.40 16.04 0.91
N ALA A 143 4.47 16.44 -0.37
CA ALA A 143 5.65 16.18 -1.21
C ALA A 143 6.90 16.91 -0.67
N GLY A 144 6.72 18.10 -0.07
CA GLY A 144 7.79 18.85 0.58
C GLY A 144 8.39 18.14 1.79
N VAL A 145 7.57 17.37 2.54
CA VAL A 145 8.06 16.54 3.65
C VAL A 145 9.07 15.51 3.12
N PHE A 146 8.71 14.79 2.05
CA PHE A 146 9.62 13.81 1.43
C PHE A 146 10.77 14.47 0.68
N GLY A 147 10.60 15.68 0.16
CA GLY A 147 11.70 16.50 -0.38
C GLY A 147 12.78 16.75 0.69
N ARG A 148 12.38 17.15 1.90
CA ARG A 148 13.29 17.31 3.04
C ARG A 148 13.97 16.01 3.45
N ILE A 149 13.25 14.89 3.45
CA ILE A 149 13.85 13.57 3.71
C ILE A 149 14.91 13.25 2.66
N ALA A 150 14.60 13.41 1.37
CA ALA A 150 15.53 13.15 0.29
C ALA A 150 16.76 14.08 0.36
N GLU A 151 16.55 15.38 0.63
CA GLU A 151 17.64 16.34 0.82
C GLU A 151 18.59 15.90 1.95
N ARG A 152 18.05 15.53 3.13
CA ARG A 152 18.85 15.04 4.27
C ARG A 152 19.58 13.74 3.95
N TYR A 153 18.93 12.85 3.21
CA TYR A 153 19.56 11.60 2.78
C TYR A 153 20.72 11.88 1.82
N PHE A 154 20.55 12.79 0.84
CA PHE A 154 21.62 13.18 -0.09
C PHE A 154 22.78 13.89 0.62
N GLN A 155 22.49 14.75 1.59
CA GLN A 155 23.52 15.42 2.39
C GLN A 155 24.38 14.41 3.16
N ARG A 156 23.77 13.33 3.64
CA ARG A 156 24.47 12.32 4.45
C ARG A 156 25.21 11.27 3.62
N TYR A 157 24.62 10.83 2.51
CA TYR A 157 25.08 9.66 1.74
C TYR A 157 25.47 9.99 0.30
N GLY A 158 25.46 11.25 -0.09
CA GLY A 158 25.75 11.70 -1.46
C GLY A 158 24.52 11.69 -2.36
N ASP A 159 24.72 12.12 -3.62
CA ASP A 159 23.66 12.21 -4.63
C ASP A 159 23.10 10.82 -4.95
N GLN A 160 21.78 10.67 -4.88
CA GLN A 160 21.04 9.46 -5.16
C GLN A 160 20.09 9.61 -6.37
N ALA A 161 20.24 10.65 -7.15
CA ALA A 161 19.32 10.93 -8.26
C ALA A 161 19.23 9.79 -9.28
N ASP A 162 20.31 9.01 -9.45
CA ASP A 162 20.33 7.85 -10.32
C ASP A 162 19.49 6.69 -9.75
N ALA A 163 19.58 6.46 -8.45
CA ALA A 163 18.77 5.45 -7.78
C ALA A 163 17.28 5.80 -7.80
N LEU A 164 16.92 7.05 -7.49
CA LEU A 164 15.52 7.50 -7.56
C LEU A 164 14.94 7.35 -8.98
N ALA A 165 15.73 7.70 -10.01
CA ALA A 165 15.32 7.53 -11.41
C ALA A 165 15.16 6.05 -11.79
N ALA A 166 16.05 5.18 -11.32
CA ALA A 166 15.96 3.73 -11.55
C ALA A 166 14.71 3.12 -10.88
N ILE A 167 14.38 3.52 -9.65
CA ILE A 167 13.15 3.13 -8.96
C ILE A 167 11.92 3.58 -9.77
N ALA A 168 11.88 4.85 -10.17
CA ALA A 168 10.77 5.38 -10.97
C ALA A 168 10.61 4.62 -12.28
N ALA A 169 11.69 4.41 -13.04
CA ALA A 169 11.67 3.70 -14.30
C ALA A 169 11.23 2.24 -14.14
N LYS A 170 11.76 1.53 -13.12
CA LYS A 170 11.36 0.16 -12.77
C LYS A 170 9.86 0.07 -12.50
N ASN A 171 9.31 0.94 -11.65
CA ASN A 171 7.91 0.90 -11.28
C ASN A 171 7.01 1.28 -12.46
N HIS A 172 7.38 2.25 -13.30
CA HIS A 172 6.64 2.54 -14.53
C HIS A 172 6.63 1.38 -15.51
N LYS A 173 7.76 0.69 -15.69
CA LYS A 173 7.86 -0.49 -16.53
C LYS A 173 6.97 -1.63 -16.00
N ASN A 174 7.01 -1.89 -14.70
CA ASN A 174 6.16 -2.90 -14.05
C ASN A 174 4.67 -2.57 -14.20
N GLY A 175 4.29 -1.30 -14.09
CA GLY A 175 2.91 -0.84 -14.23
C GLY A 175 2.28 -1.09 -15.60
N VAL A 176 3.09 -1.29 -16.67
CA VAL A 176 2.58 -1.61 -18.01
C VAL A 176 1.74 -2.89 -18.00
N ASP A 177 2.17 -3.89 -17.24
CA ASP A 177 1.54 -5.21 -17.18
C ASP A 177 0.34 -5.25 -16.23
N ASN A 178 0.16 -4.21 -15.39
CA ASN A 178 -0.90 -4.18 -14.38
C ASN A 178 -2.19 -3.57 -14.94
N PRO A 179 -3.28 -4.34 -15.09
CA PRO A 179 -4.56 -3.82 -15.60
C PRO A 179 -5.20 -2.79 -14.68
N TYR A 180 -4.83 -2.76 -13.41
CA TYR A 180 -5.34 -1.81 -12.42
C TYR A 180 -4.54 -0.51 -12.34
N ALA A 181 -3.40 -0.42 -13.03
CA ALA A 181 -2.52 0.74 -12.93
C ALA A 181 -3.07 1.96 -13.68
N GLN A 182 -3.02 3.11 -13.01
CA GLN A 182 -3.38 4.41 -13.58
C GLN A 182 -2.46 4.80 -14.73
N MET A 183 -1.16 4.49 -14.61
CA MET A 183 -0.18 4.81 -15.64
C MET A 183 0.48 3.53 -16.18
N ARG A 184 -0.09 3.00 -17.25
CA ARG A 184 0.42 1.83 -17.97
C ARG A 184 1.37 2.22 -19.08
N LYS A 185 2.45 2.95 -18.69
CA LYS A 185 3.43 3.46 -19.66
C LYS A 185 4.85 3.34 -19.11
N ASP A 186 5.71 2.65 -19.84
CA ASP A 186 7.16 2.69 -19.58
C ASP A 186 7.70 4.09 -19.96
N LEU A 187 8.22 4.80 -18.98
CA LEU A 187 8.80 6.14 -19.18
C LEU A 187 10.30 6.06 -19.51
N GLY A 188 10.96 4.95 -19.18
CA GLY A 188 12.39 4.76 -19.35
C GLY A 188 13.24 5.55 -18.32
N TYR A 189 14.48 5.09 -18.14
CA TYR A 189 15.41 5.67 -17.17
C TYR A 189 15.76 7.12 -17.46
N GLU A 190 16.12 7.43 -18.70
CA GLU A 190 16.56 8.78 -19.11
C GLU A 190 15.49 9.85 -18.84
N PHE A 191 14.23 9.54 -19.13
CA PHE A 191 13.13 10.46 -18.82
C PHE A 191 12.98 10.67 -17.31
N CYS A 192 13.05 9.60 -16.53
CA CYS A 192 12.94 9.69 -15.06
C CYS A 192 14.15 10.41 -14.44
N ARG A 193 15.33 10.31 -15.06
CA ARG A 193 16.58 10.95 -14.58
C ARG A 193 16.64 12.44 -14.89
N THR A 194 16.09 12.85 -16.03
CA THR A 194 16.28 14.21 -16.56
C THR A 194 15.20 15.17 -16.07
N VAL A 195 15.61 16.29 -15.51
CA VAL A 195 14.71 17.42 -15.21
C VAL A 195 14.32 18.10 -16.53
N SER A 196 13.03 18.31 -16.75
CA SER A 196 12.50 18.97 -17.95
C SER A 196 11.12 19.58 -17.65
N GLU A 197 10.56 20.33 -18.59
CA GLU A 197 9.17 20.84 -18.48
C GLU A 197 8.14 19.72 -18.25
N ARG A 198 8.39 18.53 -18.78
CA ARG A 198 7.53 17.35 -18.62
C ARG A 198 7.82 16.56 -17.35
N ASN A 199 8.99 16.73 -16.76
CA ASN A 199 9.44 16.12 -15.51
C ASN A 199 10.11 17.15 -14.59
N PRO A 200 9.41 18.22 -14.18
CA PRO A 200 9.95 19.26 -13.32
C PRO A 200 10.15 18.76 -11.89
N TYR A 201 10.93 19.49 -11.12
CA TYR A 201 10.93 19.35 -9.67
C TYR A 201 9.55 19.66 -9.10
N VAL A 202 9.08 18.84 -8.18
CA VAL A 202 7.88 19.06 -7.37
C VAL A 202 8.30 19.59 -5.99
N ALA A 203 9.26 18.91 -5.37
CA ALA A 203 9.90 19.31 -4.11
C ALA A 203 11.36 18.87 -4.18
N PRO A 204 12.29 19.73 -4.57
CA PRO A 204 13.68 19.32 -4.78
C PRO A 204 14.24 18.52 -3.60
N PRO A 205 15.01 17.43 -3.85
CA PRO A 205 15.47 16.96 -5.17
C PRO A 205 14.46 16.06 -5.93
N LEU A 206 13.22 15.96 -5.47
CA LEU A 206 12.18 15.10 -6.06
C LEU A 206 11.53 15.73 -7.29
N LYS A 207 11.55 15.00 -8.41
CA LYS A 207 10.87 15.33 -9.66
C LYS A 207 9.43 14.78 -9.69
N ARG A 208 8.66 15.15 -10.68
CA ARG A 208 7.33 14.56 -10.92
C ARG A 208 7.37 13.03 -10.98
N THR A 209 8.37 12.45 -11.62
CA THR A 209 8.54 11.00 -11.67
C THR A 209 8.94 10.37 -10.34
N ASP A 210 9.33 11.16 -9.34
CA ASP A 210 9.64 10.66 -8.00
C ASP A 210 8.42 10.63 -7.07
N CYS A 211 7.28 11.20 -7.49
CA CYS A 211 6.04 11.29 -6.72
C CYS A 211 5.00 10.27 -7.21
N SER A 212 4.23 9.66 -6.32
CA SER A 212 3.06 8.87 -6.67
C SER A 212 1.95 9.72 -7.30
N LEU A 213 0.96 9.06 -7.88
CA LEU A 213 -0.16 9.71 -8.56
C LEU A 213 -1.31 9.96 -7.59
N VAL A 214 -1.97 11.12 -7.75
CA VAL A 214 -3.28 11.37 -7.12
C VAL A 214 -4.31 10.50 -7.83
N SER A 215 -5.01 9.66 -7.08
CA SER A 215 -5.84 8.58 -7.63
C SER A 215 -7.13 8.43 -6.85
N ASP A 216 -8.18 8.04 -7.55
CA ASP A 216 -9.36 7.43 -6.97
C ASP A 216 -9.22 5.92 -7.06
N GLY A 217 -9.90 5.20 -6.20
CA GLY A 217 -10.01 3.75 -6.31
C GLY A 217 -10.44 3.07 -5.02
N ALA A 218 -10.80 1.80 -5.18
CA ALA A 218 -11.15 0.92 -4.07
C ALA A 218 -10.57 -0.48 -4.28
N ALA A 219 -10.38 -1.18 -3.17
CA ALA A 219 -10.03 -2.59 -3.12
C ALA A 219 -10.73 -3.25 -1.93
N ALA A 220 -11.01 -4.54 -2.04
CA ALA A 220 -11.68 -5.32 -1.00
C ALA A 220 -11.02 -6.68 -0.79
N LEU A 221 -11.12 -7.18 0.44
CA LEU A 221 -10.71 -8.52 0.83
C LEU A 221 -11.80 -9.19 1.67
N ILE A 222 -11.94 -10.49 1.51
CA ILE A 222 -12.65 -11.33 2.47
C ILE A 222 -11.62 -12.08 3.30
N LEU A 223 -11.72 -11.91 4.62
CA LEU A 223 -10.90 -12.66 5.59
C LEU A 223 -11.75 -13.68 6.32
N THR A 224 -11.12 -14.82 6.65
CA THR A 224 -11.70 -15.86 7.50
C THR A 224 -10.63 -16.53 8.36
N ASP A 225 -11.01 -17.35 9.32
CA ASP A 225 -10.08 -18.17 10.08
C ASP A 225 -9.44 -19.29 9.22
N GLY A 226 -8.32 -19.85 9.69
CA GLY A 226 -7.59 -20.86 8.93
C GLY A 226 -8.33 -22.18 8.74
N ASP A 227 -9.20 -22.57 9.68
CA ASP A 227 -9.98 -23.82 9.58
C ASP A 227 -11.03 -23.71 8.48
N THR A 228 -11.74 -22.59 8.45
CA THR A 228 -12.69 -22.27 7.39
C THR A 228 -11.99 -22.16 6.04
N ALA A 229 -10.85 -21.46 5.98
CA ALA A 229 -10.07 -21.25 4.77
C ALA A 229 -9.57 -22.55 4.13
N ALA A 230 -9.28 -23.58 4.93
CA ALA A 230 -8.82 -24.89 4.43
C ALA A 230 -9.82 -25.57 3.47
N GLY A 231 -11.10 -25.26 3.62
CA GLY A 231 -12.17 -25.76 2.74
C GLY A 231 -12.50 -24.88 1.55
N MET A 232 -11.86 -23.71 1.39
CA MET A 232 -12.19 -22.73 0.36
C MET A 232 -11.29 -22.88 -0.88
N ALA A 233 -11.76 -22.37 -2.03
CA ALA A 233 -11.04 -22.45 -3.31
C ALA A 233 -9.72 -21.67 -3.27
N LYS A 234 -9.71 -20.53 -2.57
CA LYS A 234 -8.56 -19.64 -2.39
C LYS A 234 -8.26 -19.49 -0.91
N ALA A 235 -6.99 -19.52 -0.55
CA ALA A 235 -6.57 -19.24 0.81
C ALA A 235 -5.12 -18.73 0.84
N VAL A 236 -4.95 -17.48 1.21
CA VAL A 236 -3.66 -16.84 1.46
C VAL A 236 -3.55 -16.51 2.94
N ARG A 237 -2.62 -17.17 3.61
CA ARG A 237 -2.44 -17.08 5.06
C ARG A 237 -1.58 -15.88 5.44
N PHE A 238 -1.96 -15.18 6.51
CA PHE A 238 -1.04 -14.30 7.22
C PHE A 238 -0.14 -15.15 8.13
N ARG A 239 1.12 -15.33 7.73
CA ARG A 239 2.13 -15.93 8.61
C ARG A 239 2.54 -14.99 9.72
N ALA A 240 2.57 -13.69 9.41
CA ALA A 240 2.79 -12.62 10.38
C ALA A 240 2.08 -11.35 9.92
N ALA A 241 1.78 -10.49 10.90
CA ALA A 241 1.35 -9.12 10.64
C ALA A 241 1.74 -8.22 11.82
N ALA A 242 2.76 -7.41 11.60
CA ALA A 242 3.30 -6.48 12.58
C ALA A 242 2.79 -5.06 12.33
N HIS A 243 2.60 -4.31 13.42
CA HIS A 243 2.30 -2.88 13.38
C HIS A 243 3.17 -2.15 14.40
N VAL A 244 3.92 -1.16 13.94
CA VAL A 244 4.80 -0.32 14.75
C VAL A 244 4.56 1.14 14.44
N ASN A 245 4.25 1.94 15.46
CA ASN A 245 4.17 3.40 15.34
C ASN A 245 5.44 4.06 15.86
N ASP A 246 5.87 5.11 15.16
CA ASP A 246 6.92 6.03 15.57
C ASP A 246 6.34 7.41 15.88
N PHE A 247 7.18 8.36 16.33
CA PHE A 247 6.75 9.74 16.58
C PHE A 247 6.23 10.40 15.29
N LEU A 248 5.14 11.15 15.40
CA LEU A 248 4.58 11.89 14.27
C LEU A 248 5.52 13.00 13.77
N PRO A 249 6.07 13.91 14.64
CA PRO A 249 6.96 14.97 14.19
C PRO A 249 8.26 14.41 13.59
N LEU A 250 8.62 14.91 12.40
CA LEU A 250 9.88 14.53 11.75
C LEU A 250 11.10 14.99 12.56
N SER A 251 10.98 16.09 13.32
CA SER A 251 12.03 16.64 14.20
C SER A 251 12.46 15.69 15.33
N ARG A 252 11.63 14.71 15.67
CA ARG A 252 11.91 13.73 16.75
C ARG A 252 12.50 12.42 16.23
N ARG A 253 12.76 12.31 14.94
CA ARG A 253 13.25 11.09 14.27
C ARG A 253 14.45 11.41 13.39
N ASP A 254 15.25 10.41 13.05
CA ASP A 254 16.23 10.54 11.97
C ASP A 254 15.48 10.44 10.62
N PRO A 255 15.40 11.54 9.84
CA PRO A 255 14.65 11.52 8.59
C PRO A 255 15.31 10.67 7.49
N THR A 256 16.56 10.24 7.69
CA THR A 256 17.29 9.38 6.74
C THR A 256 17.09 7.89 7.04
N ARG A 257 16.20 7.55 7.98
CA ARG A 257 15.94 6.17 8.40
C ARG A 257 14.44 5.97 8.67
N PHE A 258 13.95 4.77 8.34
CA PHE A 258 12.62 4.33 8.72
C PHE A 258 12.70 3.31 9.87
N ASP A 259 13.14 3.78 11.05
CA ASP A 259 13.38 2.89 12.21
C ASP A 259 12.11 2.14 12.65
N GLY A 260 10.94 2.78 12.57
CA GLY A 260 9.66 2.13 12.83
C GLY A 260 9.37 1.00 11.83
N ALA A 261 9.69 1.21 10.53
CA ALA A 261 9.55 0.18 9.51
C ALA A 261 10.53 -0.98 9.72
N ALA A 262 11.79 -0.68 10.08
CA ALA A 262 12.78 -1.71 10.37
C ALA A 262 12.33 -2.61 11.53
N ARG A 263 11.78 -2.02 12.60
CA ARG A 263 11.20 -2.77 13.72
C ARG A 263 9.99 -3.61 13.31
N ALA A 264 9.12 -3.09 12.42
CA ALA A 264 7.97 -3.83 11.94
C ALA A 264 8.39 -5.05 11.09
N TRP A 265 9.41 -4.90 10.23
CA TRP A 265 9.98 -6.01 9.47
C TRP A 265 10.61 -7.07 10.38
N ASP A 266 11.42 -6.67 11.36
CA ASP A 266 12.05 -7.58 12.33
C ASP A 266 11.00 -8.38 13.11
N GLN A 267 9.96 -7.72 13.62
CA GLN A 267 8.84 -8.38 14.29
C GLN A 267 8.13 -9.37 13.37
N ALA A 268 7.83 -8.97 12.12
CA ALA A 268 7.14 -9.83 11.16
C ALA A 268 7.96 -11.04 10.76
N PHE A 269 9.27 -10.88 10.53
CA PHE A 269 10.17 -12.00 10.24
C PHE A 269 10.26 -12.95 11.43
N THR A 270 10.40 -12.43 12.64
CA THR A 270 10.44 -13.22 13.88
C THR A 270 9.13 -14.02 14.07
N GLU A 271 7.97 -13.37 13.95
CA GLU A 271 6.65 -14.01 14.08
C GLU A 271 6.44 -15.10 13.03
N ALA A 272 6.82 -14.82 11.78
CA ALA A 272 6.69 -15.77 10.67
C ALA A 272 7.71 -16.93 10.73
N GLY A 273 8.81 -16.79 11.49
CA GLY A 273 9.92 -17.74 11.52
C GLY A 273 10.65 -17.80 10.19
N VAL A 274 10.87 -16.65 9.53
CA VAL A 274 11.54 -16.53 8.23
C VAL A 274 12.51 -15.35 8.23
N THR A 275 13.29 -15.25 7.18
CA THR A 275 14.24 -14.16 6.92
C THR A 275 13.91 -13.44 5.61
N LEU A 276 14.57 -12.32 5.36
CA LEU A 276 14.47 -11.61 4.08
C LEU A 276 14.81 -12.50 2.88
N GLN A 277 15.73 -13.46 3.04
CA GLN A 277 16.18 -14.36 1.98
C GLN A 277 15.12 -15.35 1.55
N ASP A 278 14.15 -15.63 2.40
CA ASP A 278 13.03 -16.53 2.11
C ASP A 278 11.96 -15.89 1.24
N LEU A 279 11.87 -14.55 1.25
CA LEU A 279 10.90 -13.82 0.44
C LEU A 279 11.10 -14.08 -1.06
N SER A 280 10.01 -14.39 -1.75
CA SER A 280 9.97 -14.49 -3.20
C SER A 280 9.80 -13.13 -3.87
N PHE A 281 9.05 -12.22 -3.26
CA PHE A 281 8.80 -10.87 -3.73
C PHE A 281 8.26 -9.98 -2.58
N ALA A 282 8.21 -8.67 -2.82
CA ALA A 282 7.56 -7.74 -1.91
C ALA A 282 6.82 -6.62 -2.65
N GLU A 283 5.71 -6.17 -2.07
CA GLU A 283 5.06 -4.88 -2.36
C GLU A 283 5.39 -3.93 -1.22
N VAL A 284 6.10 -2.84 -1.51
CA VAL A 284 6.49 -1.84 -0.51
C VAL A 284 5.92 -0.47 -0.85
N HIS A 285 5.76 0.37 0.15
CA HIS A 285 5.13 1.68 0.03
C HIS A 285 6.07 2.70 -0.62
N ASP A 286 5.86 2.99 -1.89
CA ASP A 286 6.63 3.92 -2.73
C ASP A 286 5.84 5.20 -3.08
N CYS A 287 5.19 5.83 -2.09
CA CYS A 287 4.53 7.11 -2.34
C CYS A 287 5.49 8.16 -2.93
N PHE A 288 6.78 8.01 -2.67
CA PHE A 288 7.89 8.68 -3.31
C PHE A 288 9.03 7.67 -3.54
N THR A 289 9.87 7.92 -4.55
CA THR A 289 10.99 7.01 -4.86
C THR A 289 11.99 6.92 -3.70
N ILE A 290 12.22 8.01 -2.96
CA ILE A 290 13.04 7.98 -1.75
C ILE A 290 12.43 7.08 -0.65
N ALA A 291 11.11 6.97 -0.57
CA ALA A 291 10.46 6.07 0.38
C ALA A 291 10.73 4.59 0.05
N GLU A 292 10.72 4.22 -1.23
CA GLU A 292 11.09 2.87 -1.66
C GLU A 292 12.58 2.58 -1.36
N LEU A 293 13.47 3.56 -1.62
CA LEU A 293 14.90 3.42 -1.30
C LEU A 293 15.10 3.16 0.20
N LEU A 294 14.46 3.95 1.06
CA LEU A 294 14.51 3.76 2.52
C LEU A 294 13.83 2.45 2.97
N ALA A 295 12.81 1.99 2.25
CA ALA A 295 12.19 0.69 2.54
C ALA A 295 13.14 -0.48 2.26
N TYR A 296 14.01 -0.40 1.26
CA TYR A 296 15.06 -1.41 1.02
C TYR A 296 16.01 -1.53 2.21
N GLU A 297 16.40 -0.40 2.80
CA GLU A 297 17.26 -0.38 3.98
C GLU A 297 16.52 -0.88 5.22
N ALA A 298 15.28 -0.42 5.43
CA ALA A 298 14.48 -0.80 6.57
C ALA A 298 14.15 -2.30 6.62
N MET A 299 13.96 -2.95 5.45
CA MET A 299 13.73 -4.40 5.40
C MET A 299 15.01 -5.24 5.47
N GLY A 300 16.20 -4.59 5.53
CA GLY A 300 17.49 -5.26 5.58
C GLY A 300 18.00 -5.75 4.22
N LEU A 301 17.45 -5.24 3.10
CA LEU A 301 17.94 -5.57 1.76
C LEU A 301 19.27 -4.88 1.45
N ALA A 302 19.51 -3.74 2.08
CA ALA A 302 20.76 -2.99 2.02
C ALA A 302 21.04 -2.33 3.37
N GLU A 303 22.32 -2.08 3.65
CA GLU A 303 22.75 -1.29 4.81
C GLU A 303 22.34 0.19 4.64
N PRO A 304 22.17 0.95 5.73
CA PRO A 304 21.89 2.37 5.68
C PRO A 304 22.84 3.14 4.77
N GLY A 305 22.29 3.93 3.83
CA GLY A 305 23.04 4.64 2.80
C GLY A 305 23.44 3.80 1.57
N GLN A 306 23.08 2.53 1.52
CA GLN A 306 23.39 1.61 0.42
C GLN A 306 22.16 1.15 -0.37
N GLY A 307 20.98 1.67 -0.07
CA GLY A 307 19.71 1.27 -0.72
C GLY A 307 19.75 1.39 -2.25
N ALA A 308 20.53 2.33 -2.79
CA ALA A 308 20.73 2.49 -4.23
C ALA A 308 21.21 1.22 -4.93
N ARG A 309 22.08 0.42 -4.30
CA ARG A 309 22.61 -0.82 -4.89
C ARG A 309 21.50 -1.80 -5.25
N ALA A 310 20.48 -1.92 -4.39
CA ALA A 310 19.41 -2.87 -4.59
C ALA A 310 18.64 -2.66 -5.91
N VAL A 311 18.51 -1.43 -6.38
CA VAL A 311 17.85 -1.13 -7.66
C VAL A 311 18.84 -1.07 -8.81
N LEU A 312 20.05 -0.51 -8.61
CA LEU A 312 21.03 -0.30 -9.68
C LEU A 312 21.68 -1.62 -10.15
N ASP A 313 21.82 -2.60 -9.26
CA ASP A 313 22.32 -3.94 -9.61
C ASP A 313 21.20 -4.89 -10.12
N GLY A 314 19.96 -4.41 -10.20
CA GLY A 314 18.82 -5.17 -10.69
C GLY A 314 18.17 -6.14 -9.68
N THR A 315 18.63 -6.17 -8.42
CA THR A 315 18.09 -7.07 -7.36
C THR A 315 16.57 -6.94 -7.21
N THR A 316 16.03 -5.72 -7.33
CA THR A 316 14.59 -5.43 -7.14
C THR A 316 13.77 -5.47 -8.42
N GLY A 317 14.39 -5.74 -9.57
CA GLY A 317 13.69 -5.89 -10.86
C GLY A 317 12.87 -7.19 -10.95
N PRO A 318 11.98 -7.33 -11.95
CA PRO A 318 11.11 -8.52 -12.10
C PRO A 318 11.86 -9.85 -12.21
N GLY A 319 13.09 -9.83 -12.73
CA GLY A 319 13.98 -10.99 -12.84
C GLY A 319 15.08 -11.02 -11.77
N GLY A 320 15.07 -10.09 -10.83
CA GLY A 320 16.04 -10.01 -9.74
C GLY A 320 15.78 -11.03 -8.63
N ARG A 321 16.69 -11.07 -7.66
CA ARG A 321 16.57 -11.98 -6.51
C ARG A 321 15.32 -11.72 -5.68
N LEU A 322 14.95 -10.46 -5.48
CA LEU A 322 13.76 -10.04 -4.74
C LEU A 322 12.99 -8.98 -5.54
N PRO A 323 12.12 -9.40 -6.46
CA PRO A 323 11.24 -8.47 -7.16
C PRO A 323 10.44 -7.60 -6.18
N ILE A 324 10.51 -6.28 -6.36
CA ILE A 324 9.77 -5.32 -5.53
C ILE A 324 8.87 -4.47 -6.40
N ASN A 325 7.61 -4.29 -5.94
CA ASN A 325 6.60 -3.51 -6.62
C ASN A 325 6.34 -3.99 -8.06
N ARG A 326 6.12 -5.31 -8.22
CA ARG A 326 5.74 -5.89 -9.52
C ARG A 326 4.43 -5.31 -10.05
N SER A 327 3.59 -4.79 -9.16
CA SER A 327 2.36 -4.05 -9.50
C SER A 327 2.61 -2.70 -10.20
N GLY A 328 3.84 -2.20 -10.20
CA GLY A 328 4.19 -0.81 -10.56
C GLY A 328 4.22 0.12 -9.35
N GLY A 329 4.01 -0.42 -8.14
CA GLY A 329 3.98 0.32 -6.89
C GLY A 329 2.90 1.41 -6.88
N LEU A 330 2.89 2.26 -5.87
CA LEU A 330 2.03 3.43 -5.81
C LEU A 330 2.39 4.45 -6.90
N LYS A 331 3.64 4.38 -7.34
CA LYS A 331 4.22 5.27 -8.35
C LYS A 331 3.51 5.18 -9.70
N ALA A 332 3.25 3.98 -10.20
CA ALA A 332 2.60 3.77 -11.50
C ALA A 332 1.16 3.24 -11.35
N LYS A 333 0.92 2.36 -10.37
CA LYS A 333 -0.42 1.83 -10.11
C LYS A 333 -1.37 2.93 -9.66
N GLY A 334 -0.90 3.87 -8.85
CA GLY A 334 -1.72 4.91 -8.24
C GLY A 334 -1.78 4.76 -6.71
N HIS A 335 -2.22 5.83 -6.04
CA HIS A 335 -2.22 5.91 -4.58
C HIS A 335 -3.52 6.51 -4.03
N PRO A 336 -4.68 5.85 -4.20
CA PRO A 336 -5.86 6.18 -3.40
C PRO A 336 -5.54 5.82 -1.95
N VAL A 337 -5.43 6.82 -1.07
CA VAL A 337 -4.75 6.70 0.23
C VAL A 337 -5.34 5.57 1.07
N GLY A 338 -6.66 5.56 1.29
CA GLY A 338 -7.33 4.52 2.08
C GLY A 338 -7.37 3.14 1.43
N ALA A 339 -7.32 3.08 0.09
CA ALA A 339 -7.33 1.81 -0.64
C ALA A 339 -5.98 1.10 -0.68
N THR A 340 -4.88 1.85 -0.51
CA THR A 340 -3.52 1.38 -0.81
C THR A 340 -3.13 0.11 -0.06
N GLY A 341 -3.34 0.06 1.25
CA GLY A 341 -2.98 -1.12 2.05
C GLY A 341 -3.75 -2.37 1.62
N VAL A 342 -5.07 -2.24 1.36
CA VAL A 342 -5.90 -3.34 0.86
C VAL A 342 -5.43 -3.78 -0.53
N SER A 343 -5.20 -2.82 -1.44
CA SER A 343 -4.69 -3.06 -2.80
C SER A 343 -3.37 -3.84 -2.81
N MET A 344 -2.41 -3.49 -1.95
CA MET A 344 -1.13 -4.20 -1.86
C MET A 344 -1.32 -5.66 -1.46
N HIS A 345 -2.24 -5.95 -0.54
CA HIS A 345 -2.57 -7.32 -0.14
C HIS A 345 -3.33 -8.09 -1.23
N VAL A 346 -4.22 -7.41 -1.99
CA VAL A 346 -4.87 -8.02 -3.18
C VAL A 346 -3.83 -8.46 -4.19
N ILE A 347 -2.89 -7.57 -4.55
CA ILE A 347 -1.83 -7.90 -5.51
C ILE A 347 -0.95 -9.05 -5.01
N ALA A 348 -0.57 -9.02 -3.72
CA ALA A 348 0.21 -10.11 -3.14
C ALA A 348 -0.56 -11.44 -3.16
N ALA A 349 -1.86 -11.44 -2.84
CA ALA A 349 -2.71 -12.62 -2.90
C ALA A 349 -2.84 -13.17 -4.33
N MET A 350 -3.03 -12.30 -5.33
CA MET A 350 -3.06 -12.70 -6.75
C MET A 350 -1.76 -13.38 -7.17
N GLN A 351 -0.59 -12.83 -6.79
CA GLN A 351 0.70 -13.44 -7.07
C GLN A 351 0.83 -14.84 -6.44
N LEU A 352 0.52 -14.95 -5.15
CA LEU A 352 0.61 -16.22 -4.40
C LEU A 352 -0.35 -17.30 -4.93
N MET A 353 -1.49 -16.90 -5.50
CA MET A 353 -2.48 -17.82 -6.07
C MET A 353 -2.27 -18.11 -7.56
N GLY A 354 -1.29 -17.45 -8.22
CA GLY A 354 -1.05 -17.62 -9.65
C GLY A 354 -2.07 -16.89 -10.54
N GLU A 355 -2.75 -15.87 -10.00
CA GLU A 355 -3.84 -15.12 -10.66
C GLU A 355 -3.41 -13.70 -11.10
N ALA A 356 -2.10 -13.38 -11.05
CA ALA A 356 -1.62 -12.04 -11.35
C ALA A 356 -1.48 -11.73 -12.86
N GLY A 357 -1.89 -12.63 -13.74
CA GLY A 357 -1.89 -12.42 -15.20
C GLY A 357 -0.50 -12.05 -15.73
N ALA A 358 -0.40 -10.95 -16.49
CA ALA A 358 0.88 -10.48 -17.04
C ALA A 358 1.89 -10.01 -15.98
N MET A 359 1.43 -9.72 -14.76
CA MET A 359 2.32 -9.40 -13.65
C MET A 359 2.90 -10.64 -12.97
N GLN A 360 2.42 -11.85 -13.29
CA GLN A 360 2.79 -13.06 -12.58
C GLN A 360 4.30 -13.27 -12.55
N LEU A 361 4.83 -13.45 -11.34
CA LEU A 361 6.23 -13.80 -11.12
C LEU A 361 6.42 -15.33 -11.25
N PRO A 362 7.56 -15.78 -11.77
CA PRO A 362 7.83 -17.23 -11.90
C PRO A 362 7.96 -17.92 -10.54
N ARG A 363 8.34 -17.19 -9.49
CA ARG A 363 8.39 -17.66 -8.12
C ARG A 363 7.58 -16.70 -7.24
N ALA A 364 6.53 -17.20 -6.60
CA ALA A 364 5.63 -16.44 -5.74
C ALA A 364 5.11 -17.32 -4.58
N ASP A 365 6.05 -17.77 -3.72
CA ASP A 365 5.73 -18.69 -2.61
C ASP A 365 5.55 -17.97 -1.29
N LEU A 366 6.31 -16.87 -1.06
CA LEU A 366 6.29 -16.08 0.16
C LEU A 366 6.39 -14.59 -0.16
N ALA A 367 5.40 -13.83 0.26
CA ALA A 367 5.28 -12.40 -0.01
C ALA A 367 5.57 -11.57 1.25
N GLY A 368 6.29 -10.45 1.06
CA GLY A 368 6.32 -9.35 2.02
C GLY A 368 5.41 -8.21 1.54
N VAL A 369 4.62 -7.62 2.44
CA VAL A 369 3.86 -6.40 2.16
C VAL A 369 4.20 -5.36 3.22
N PHE A 370 4.71 -4.21 2.79
CA PHE A 370 4.99 -3.08 3.67
C PHE A 370 4.17 -1.87 3.27
N ASN A 371 3.27 -1.45 4.14
CA ASN A 371 2.46 -0.24 3.98
C ASN A 371 2.73 0.72 5.13
N MET A 372 2.95 2.00 4.84
CA MET A 372 3.16 3.01 5.86
C MET A 372 2.15 4.16 5.78
N GLY A 373 1.84 4.75 6.93
CA GLY A 373 1.11 5.99 7.07
C GLY A 373 2.04 7.13 7.47
N GLY A 374 1.80 8.32 6.88
CA GLY A 374 2.70 9.46 7.05
C GLY A 374 4.10 9.19 6.49
N ALA A 375 5.10 9.88 6.98
CA ALA A 375 6.49 9.69 6.57
C ALA A 375 7.18 8.61 7.45
N GLY A 376 6.76 7.35 7.35
CA GLY A 376 7.29 6.24 8.16
C GLY A 376 6.81 6.26 9.62
N VAL A 377 5.60 6.80 9.88
CA VAL A 377 5.04 6.89 11.25
C VAL A 377 4.31 5.62 11.62
N ALA A 378 3.25 5.26 10.90
CA ALA A 378 2.52 4.03 11.11
C ALA A 378 3.03 2.98 10.10
N ASN A 379 3.65 1.93 10.58
CA ASN A 379 4.35 0.94 9.77
C ASN A 379 3.69 -0.43 9.92
N TYR A 380 3.14 -0.96 8.83
CA TYR A 380 2.48 -2.26 8.77
C TYR A 380 3.27 -3.19 7.87
N VAL A 381 3.63 -4.36 8.39
CA VAL A 381 4.30 -5.42 7.62
C VAL A 381 3.49 -6.71 7.72
N SER A 382 3.16 -7.30 6.58
CA SER A 382 2.54 -8.63 6.50
C SER A 382 3.48 -9.60 5.77
N ILE A 383 3.60 -10.81 6.30
CA ILE A 383 4.23 -11.94 5.61
C ILE A 383 3.11 -12.90 5.23
N LEU A 384 3.00 -13.17 3.94
CA LEU A 384 1.90 -13.94 3.36
C LEU A 384 2.43 -15.14 2.58
N ASP A 385 1.73 -16.27 2.71
CA ASP A 385 1.94 -17.45 1.87
C ASP A 385 0.59 -18.10 1.48
N ARG A 386 0.63 -18.97 0.51
CA ARG A 386 -0.53 -19.83 0.22
C ARG A 386 -0.72 -20.82 1.36
N LEU A 387 -1.96 -20.95 1.86
CA LEU A 387 -2.27 -21.97 2.87
C LEU A 387 -1.97 -23.36 2.30
N PRO A 388 -1.10 -24.17 2.95
CA PRO A 388 -0.87 -25.56 2.54
C PRO A 388 -2.18 -26.35 2.59
N ARG A 389 -2.42 -27.14 1.55
CA ARG A 389 -3.54 -28.09 1.47
C ARG A 389 -3.14 -29.48 1.93
#